data_75b62955d103355aaae43011a2caca8d
#
_entry.id   75b62955d103355aaae43011a2caca8d
#
_cell.length_a   1.000
_cell.length_b   1.000
_cell.length_c   1.000
_cell.angle_alpha   90.00
_cell.angle_beta   90.00
_cell.angle_gamma   90.00
#
_symmetry.space_group_name_H-M   'P 1'
#
loop_
_entity.id
_entity.type
_entity.pdbx_description
1 polymer ?
#
loop_
_entity_poly.entity_id
_entity_poly.type
_entity_poly.pdbx_seq_one_letter_code
_entity_poly.pdbx_strand_id
1 'polypeptide(L)'
;LEPGKTPHENIQFLLVLTCILKAVDTHADLLRESAADPGNDHRLGANEAPPAIISVFLGEQLGDVLEQLISTGEATHSLKGGKLQTGVDTLPDLAKDATDRNRTSPFAFTGNKFEFRMVGSRDSIAGPNVVLNTIVAEAFSEACDVLEKADNFDEAVHDLIKKYATEHQRVVFDGNGYSDAWVEEAERRGLPNIRSMVEAIPALTTDKAINMFEKFKVFTKAELESRA
;
A
#
# COMPACT_ATOMS: atom_id res chain seq x y z
N LEU A 1 6.51 -0.37 12.34
CA LEU A 1 7.36 -0.83 11.25
C LEU A 1 8.49 0.18 11.02
N GLU A 2 9.71 -0.13 11.43
CA GLU A 2 10.83 0.80 11.34
C GLU A 2 11.84 0.35 10.29
N PRO A 3 12.11 1.17 9.26
CA PRO A 3 13.10 0.85 8.23
C PRO A 3 14.54 0.84 8.78
N GLY A 4 14.80 1.57 9.84
CA GLY A 4 16.14 1.77 10.38
C GLY A 4 16.95 2.79 9.58
N LYS A 5 18.25 2.86 9.85
CA LYS A 5 19.17 3.78 9.15
C LYS A 5 19.56 3.28 7.76
N THR A 6 19.51 1.98 7.55
CA THR A 6 19.86 1.28 6.29
C THR A 6 18.71 0.35 5.89
N PRO A 7 17.60 0.89 5.35
CA PRO A 7 16.42 0.09 4.97
C PRO A 7 16.74 -1.08 4.05
N HIS A 8 17.71 -0.93 3.15
CA HIS A 8 18.13 -1.97 2.20
C HIS A 8 18.74 -3.20 2.88
N GLU A 9 19.30 -3.08 4.09
CA GLU A 9 19.84 -4.20 4.87
C GLU A 9 18.80 -4.83 5.81
N ASN A 10 17.65 -4.17 6.01
CA ASN A 10 16.63 -4.64 6.94
C ASN A 10 15.65 -5.60 6.26
N ILE A 11 16.06 -6.87 6.16
CA ILE A 11 15.29 -7.91 5.48
C ILE A 11 13.91 -8.11 6.09
N GLN A 12 13.77 -8.04 7.42
CA GLN A 12 12.47 -8.15 8.09
C GLN A 12 11.55 -7.00 7.68
N PHE A 13 12.08 -5.77 7.62
CA PHE A 13 11.32 -4.61 7.16
C PHE A 13 10.88 -4.78 5.71
N LEU A 14 11.79 -5.21 4.82
CA LEU A 14 11.50 -5.39 3.40
C LEU A 14 10.46 -6.48 3.15
N LEU A 15 10.53 -7.60 3.89
CA LEU A 15 9.52 -8.65 3.82
C LEU A 15 8.14 -8.12 4.23
N VAL A 16 8.06 -7.43 5.36
CA VAL A 16 6.78 -6.85 5.82
C VAL A 16 6.26 -5.80 4.84
N LEU A 17 7.13 -4.93 4.32
CA LEU A 17 6.78 -3.93 3.32
C LEU A 17 6.17 -4.57 2.07
N THR A 18 6.83 -5.57 1.51
CA THR A 18 6.36 -6.24 0.29
C THR A 18 5.09 -7.06 0.52
N CYS A 19 4.90 -7.65 1.69
CA CYS A 19 3.62 -8.27 2.08
C CYS A 19 2.48 -7.24 2.13
N ILE A 20 2.73 -6.03 2.63
CA ILE A 20 1.73 -4.96 2.65
C ILE A 20 1.40 -4.49 1.22
N LEU A 21 2.41 -4.32 0.36
CA LEU A 21 2.18 -4.00 -1.06
C LEU A 21 1.31 -5.06 -1.74
N LYS A 22 1.61 -6.34 -1.53
CA LYS A 22 0.80 -7.45 -2.02
C LYS A 22 -0.64 -7.39 -1.53
N ALA A 23 -0.84 -7.20 -0.23
CA ALA A 23 -2.17 -7.13 0.37
C ALA A 23 -3.01 -6.00 -0.24
N VAL A 24 -2.44 -4.80 -0.33
CA VAL A 24 -3.12 -3.62 -0.86
C VAL A 24 -3.41 -3.74 -2.36
N ASP A 25 -2.47 -4.25 -3.14
CA ASP A 25 -2.66 -4.46 -4.58
C ASP A 25 -3.70 -5.54 -4.89
N THR A 26 -3.62 -6.67 -4.19
CA THR A 26 -4.52 -7.82 -4.41
C THR A 26 -5.96 -7.48 -4.06
N HIS A 27 -6.17 -6.71 -2.99
CA HIS A 27 -7.49 -6.37 -2.44
C HIS A 27 -7.83 -4.88 -2.55
N ALA A 28 -7.31 -4.19 -3.57
CA ALA A 28 -7.56 -2.77 -3.79
C ALA A 28 -9.06 -2.44 -3.92
N ASP A 29 -9.83 -3.31 -4.58
CA ASP A 29 -11.27 -3.24 -4.72
C ASP A 29 -12.01 -3.30 -3.37
N LEU A 30 -11.67 -4.28 -2.54
CA LEU A 30 -12.25 -4.45 -1.20
C LEU A 30 -11.84 -3.31 -0.25
N LEU A 31 -10.58 -2.85 -0.36
CA LEU A 31 -10.11 -1.72 0.44
C LEU A 31 -10.82 -0.42 0.05
N ARG A 32 -11.08 -0.21 -1.27
CA ARG A 32 -11.92 0.90 -1.73
C ARG A 32 -13.36 0.78 -1.24
N GLU A 33 -13.94 -0.43 -1.26
CA GLU A 33 -15.28 -0.68 -0.75
C GLU A 33 -15.38 -0.29 0.74
N SER A 34 -14.40 -0.64 1.56
CA SER A 34 -14.38 -0.33 2.99
C SER A 34 -14.48 1.17 3.33
N ALA A 35 -14.18 2.04 2.37
CA ALA A 35 -14.31 3.49 2.47
C ALA A 35 -15.42 4.04 1.56
N ALA A 36 -16.32 3.17 1.05
CA ALA A 36 -17.39 3.57 0.18
C ALA A 36 -18.59 4.09 0.99
N ASP A 37 -18.95 5.32 0.71
CA ASP A 37 -20.09 6.03 1.27
C ASP A 37 -20.54 7.11 0.29
N PRO A 38 -21.84 7.38 0.11
CA PRO A 38 -22.30 8.40 -0.84
C PRO A 38 -21.65 9.78 -0.61
N GLY A 39 -21.45 10.17 0.65
CA GLY A 39 -20.78 11.42 0.97
C GLY A 39 -19.30 11.42 0.60
N ASN A 40 -18.63 10.29 0.81
CA ASN A 40 -17.23 10.11 0.44
C ASN A 40 -17.04 10.01 -1.08
N ASP A 41 -17.99 9.44 -1.81
CA ASP A 41 -17.96 9.39 -3.29
C ASP A 41 -17.97 10.81 -3.90
N HIS A 42 -18.71 11.76 -3.30
CA HIS A 42 -18.67 13.15 -3.72
C HIS A 42 -17.34 13.84 -3.42
N ARG A 43 -16.60 13.38 -2.44
CA ARG A 43 -15.28 13.92 -2.07
C ARG A 43 -14.15 13.38 -2.95
N LEU A 44 -14.16 12.07 -3.23
CA LEU A 44 -13.10 11.41 -4.00
C LEU A 44 -13.12 11.85 -5.47
N GLY A 45 -11.97 12.31 -5.95
CA GLY A 45 -11.84 12.86 -7.30
C GLY A 45 -12.36 14.29 -7.48
N ALA A 46 -12.78 14.96 -6.38
CA ALA A 46 -13.12 16.38 -6.35
C ALA A 46 -11.91 17.24 -5.97
N ASN A 47 -12.14 18.52 -5.62
CA ASN A 47 -11.07 19.50 -5.42
C ASN A 47 -10.09 19.21 -4.28
N GLU A 48 -10.49 18.40 -3.28
CA GLU A 48 -9.72 18.22 -2.04
C GLU A 48 -9.29 16.75 -1.80
N ALA A 49 -9.63 15.84 -2.68
CA ALA A 49 -9.25 14.44 -2.57
C ALA A 49 -8.86 13.83 -3.93
N PRO A 50 -7.86 12.94 -3.97
CA PRO A 50 -7.50 12.23 -5.18
C PRO A 50 -8.65 11.31 -5.63
N PRO A 51 -8.60 10.81 -6.89
CA PRO A 51 -9.59 9.87 -7.41
C PRO A 51 -9.61 8.57 -6.59
N ALA A 52 -10.68 7.79 -6.76
CA ALA A 52 -10.94 6.55 -6.03
C ALA A 52 -10.06 5.38 -6.52
N ILE A 53 -8.75 5.62 -6.60
CA ILE A 53 -7.73 4.66 -7.03
C ILE A 53 -6.85 4.36 -5.83
N ILE A 54 -6.76 3.09 -5.45
CA ILE A 54 -5.83 2.67 -4.40
C ILE A 54 -4.41 2.66 -4.96
N SER A 55 -3.53 3.45 -4.35
CA SER A 55 -2.09 3.47 -4.62
C SER A 55 -1.31 3.66 -3.32
N VAL A 56 -0.06 3.21 -3.32
CA VAL A 56 0.82 3.26 -2.16
C VAL A 56 1.94 4.26 -2.40
N PHE A 57 2.08 5.22 -1.51
CA PHE A 57 3.20 6.14 -1.47
C PHE A 57 4.30 5.57 -0.55
N LEU A 58 5.51 5.49 -1.04
CA LEU A 58 6.69 5.02 -0.27
C LEU A 58 7.72 6.12 -0.04
N GLY A 59 7.80 7.10 -0.92
CA GLY A 59 8.83 8.14 -0.95
C GLY A 59 10.12 7.69 -1.65
N GLU A 60 10.99 8.67 -1.94
CA GLU A 60 12.18 8.48 -2.77
C GLU A 60 13.11 7.36 -2.28
N GLN A 61 13.34 7.27 -0.95
CA GLN A 61 14.28 6.31 -0.38
C GLN A 61 13.81 4.86 -0.54
N LEU A 62 12.56 4.57 -0.19
CA LEU A 62 12.03 3.21 -0.28
C LEU A 62 11.66 2.84 -1.72
N GLY A 63 11.27 3.83 -2.53
CA GLY A 63 11.06 3.65 -3.97
C GLY A 63 12.35 3.19 -4.66
N ASP A 64 13.48 3.83 -4.37
CA ASP A 64 14.79 3.44 -4.87
C ASP A 64 15.20 2.02 -4.42
N VAL A 65 15.02 1.70 -3.13
CA VAL A 65 15.30 0.35 -2.60
C VAL A 65 14.44 -0.70 -3.32
N LEU A 66 13.16 -0.41 -3.55
CA LEU A 66 12.25 -1.31 -4.25
C LEU A 66 12.69 -1.51 -5.71
N GLU A 67 13.09 -0.45 -6.40
CA GLU A 67 13.58 -0.52 -7.78
C GLU A 67 14.87 -1.35 -7.90
N GLN A 68 15.80 -1.22 -6.95
CA GLN A 68 16.99 -2.07 -6.88
C GLN A 68 16.61 -3.55 -6.72
N LEU A 69 15.68 -3.88 -5.79
CA LEU A 69 15.20 -5.24 -5.59
C LEU A 69 14.57 -5.84 -6.85
N ILE A 70 13.80 -5.05 -7.59
CA ILE A 70 13.13 -5.49 -8.83
C ILE A 70 14.16 -5.71 -9.95
N SER A 71 15.08 -4.78 -10.14
CA SER A 71 16.03 -4.79 -11.28
C SER A 71 17.16 -5.78 -11.10
N THR A 72 17.76 -5.86 -9.92
CA THR A 72 18.95 -6.68 -9.65
C THR A 72 18.68 -7.87 -8.73
N GLY A 73 17.59 -7.83 -7.97
CA GLY A 73 17.26 -8.83 -6.94
C GLY A 73 17.86 -8.52 -5.58
N GLU A 74 18.73 -7.53 -5.49
CA GLU A 74 19.37 -7.10 -4.25
C GLU A 74 19.37 -5.58 -4.15
N ALA A 75 19.15 -5.05 -2.96
CA ALA A 75 19.31 -3.64 -2.68
C ALA A 75 20.67 -3.41 -2.01
N THR A 76 21.54 -2.65 -2.65
CA THR A 76 22.93 -2.47 -2.23
C THR A 76 23.18 -1.17 -1.45
N HIS A 77 22.25 -0.22 -1.55
CA HIS A 77 22.35 1.07 -0.88
C HIS A 77 20.96 1.66 -0.59
N SER A 78 20.92 2.62 0.31
CA SER A 78 19.78 3.48 0.55
C SER A 78 20.16 4.93 0.30
N LEU A 79 19.28 5.69 -0.33
CA LEU A 79 19.47 7.12 -0.51
C LEU A 79 19.56 7.77 0.88
N LYS A 80 20.65 8.49 1.14
CA LYS A 80 20.74 9.31 2.34
C LYS A 80 19.87 10.54 2.14
N GLY A 81 19.02 10.86 3.10
CA GLY A 81 18.27 12.10 3.12
C GLY A 81 19.19 13.27 2.79
N GLY A 82 18.91 14.00 1.69
CA GLY A 82 19.74 15.12 1.27
C GLY A 82 19.75 16.21 2.33
N LYS A 83 20.87 16.95 2.44
CA LYS A 83 20.90 18.19 3.21
C LYS A 83 20.27 19.29 2.36
N LEU A 84 19.31 20.00 2.89
CA LEU A 84 18.80 21.23 2.29
C LEU A 84 19.91 22.28 2.48
N GLN A 85 20.65 22.57 1.41
CA GLN A 85 21.53 23.74 1.37
C GLN A 85 20.66 24.98 1.22
N THR A 86 20.50 25.73 2.28
CA THR A 86 19.71 26.95 2.29
C THR A 86 20.38 28.12 1.53
N GLY A 87 21.62 27.92 1.06
CA GLY A 87 22.39 28.97 0.38
C GLY A 87 22.80 30.12 1.28
N VAL A 88 22.59 30.00 2.59
CA VAL A 88 22.95 31.03 3.59
C VAL A 88 23.87 30.36 4.62
N ASP A 89 25.12 30.82 4.65
CA ASP A 89 26.20 30.25 5.51
C ASP A 89 25.92 30.32 7.02
N THR A 90 24.90 31.05 7.44
CA THR A 90 24.56 31.25 8.87
C THR A 90 23.44 30.33 9.37
N LEU A 91 22.79 29.56 8.50
CA LEU A 91 21.77 28.61 8.92
C LEU A 91 22.35 27.19 8.98
N PRO A 92 22.05 26.42 10.05
CA PRO A 92 22.49 25.03 10.09
C PRO A 92 21.86 24.23 8.94
N ASP A 93 22.64 23.28 8.39
CA ASP A 93 22.14 22.32 7.43
C ASP A 93 20.90 21.62 8.01
N LEU A 94 19.75 21.82 7.39
CA LEU A 94 18.54 21.08 7.73
C LEU A 94 18.57 19.74 6.98
N ALA A 95 18.42 18.64 7.71
CA ALA A 95 18.20 17.36 7.09
C ALA A 95 16.91 17.45 6.27
N LYS A 96 16.99 17.16 4.96
CA LYS A 96 15.79 16.98 4.14
C LYS A 96 15.04 15.79 4.72
N ASP A 97 13.82 16.04 5.19
CA ASP A 97 12.96 14.96 5.66
C ASP A 97 12.67 14.04 4.46
N ALA A 98 13.19 12.80 4.53
CA ALA A 98 12.95 11.80 3.50
C ALA A 98 11.49 11.30 3.51
N THR A 99 10.72 11.67 4.53
CA THR A 99 9.28 11.42 4.63
C THR A 99 8.51 12.57 3.99
N ASP A 100 8.53 12.64 2.67
CA ASP A 100 7.67 13.60 1.97
C ASP A 100 6.21 13.29 2.31
N ARG A 101 5.51 14.31 2.83
CA ARG A 101 4.07 14.19 3.13
C ARG A 101 3.28 14.33 1.83
N ASN A 102 3.30 13.30 1.00
CA ASN A 102 2.39 13.26 -0.14
C ASN A 102 0.94 13.16 0.37
N ARG A 103 0.25 14.30 0.33
CA ARG A 103 -1.15 14.40 0.76
C ARG A 103 -2.13 13.84 -0.27
N THR A 104 -1.64 13.47 -1.45
CA THR A 104 -2.48 12.99 -2.55
C THR A 104 -2.57 11.48 -2.61
N SER A 105 -1.77 10.75 -1.82
CA SER A 105 -1.83 9.28 -1.79
C SER A 105 -2.89 8.78 -0.81
N PRO A 106 -3.76 7.85 -1.22
CA PRO A 106 -4.76 7.25 -0.36
C PRO A 106 -4.17 6.29 0.68
N PHE A 107 -2.99 5.72 0.41
CA PHE A 107 -2.28 4.83 1.32
C PHE A 107 -0.79 5.18 1.32
N ALA A 108 -0.27 5.67 2.43
CA ALA A 108 1.07 6.23 2.48
C ALA A 108 1.90 5.69 3.63
N PHE A 109 3.18 5.39 3.34
CA PHE A 109 4.19 5.15 4.36
C PHE A 109 4.71 6.47 4.91
N THR A 110 4.62 6.66 6.23
CA THR A 110 4.97 7.92 6.91
C THR A 110 6.15 7.76 7.87
N GLY A 111 7.16 7.03 7.43
CA GLY A 111 8.42 6.85 8.16
C GLY A 111 8.47 5.61 9.05
N ASN A 112 7.39 5.26 9.74
CA ASN A 112 7.32 4.06 10.59
C ASN A 112 5.96 3.36 10.60
N LYS A 113 4.99 3.86 9.83
CA LYS A 113 3.63 3.31 9.73
C LYS A 113 3.04 3.60 8.37
N PHE A 114 1.99 2.86 8.01
CA PHE A 114 1.12 3.20 6.90
C PHE A 114 -0.12 3.93 7.40
N GLU A 115 -0.59 4.86 6.61
CA GLU A 115 -1.83 5.61 6.83
C GLU A 115 -2.77 5.39 5.66
N PHE A 116 -3.97 4.85 5.93
CA PHE A 116 -5.05 4.80 4.96
C PHE A 116 -5.89 6.08 5.08
N ARG A 117 -5.87 6.91 4.05
CA ARG A 117 -6.40 8.28 4.07
C ARG A 117 -7.68 8.46 3.26
N MET A 118 -8.24 7.37 2.72
CA MET A 118 -9.42 7.43 1.85
C MET A 118 -10.73 7.58 2.63
N VAL A 119 -10.75 7.23 3.91
CA VAL A 119 -11.96 7.24 4.74
C VAL A 119 -12.49 8.66 4.93
N GLY A 120 -13.80 8.85 4.77
CA GLY A 120 -14.47 10.13 5.00
C GLY A 120 -14.44 10.53 6.50
N SER A 121 -14.47 11.84 6.78
CA SER A 121 -14.34 12.36 8.15
C SER A 121 -15.52 12.00 9.08
N ARG A 122 -16.64 11.59 8.52
CA ARG A 122 -17.85 11.17 9.27
C ARG A 122 -18.03 9.66 9.31
N ASP A 123 -17.16 8.92 8.61
CA ASP A 123 -17.29 7.47 8.45
C ASP A 123 -16.64 6.75 9.62
N SER A 124 -17.17 5.55 9.91
CA SER A 124 -16.56 4.65 10.86
C SER A 124 -15.27 4.06 10.27
N ILE A 125 -14.20 4.05 11.07
CA ILE A 125 -12.95 3.37 10.71
C ILE A 125 -12.99 1.86 10.93
N ALA A 126 -14.10 1.31 11.45
CA ALA A 126 -14.20 -0.12 11.77
C ALA A 126 -14.07 -1.00 10.52
N GLY A 127 -14.82 -0.68 9.45
CA GLY A 127 -14.74 -1.39 8.17
C GLY A 127 -13.32 -1.40 7.58
N PRO A 128 -12.71 -0.23 7.34
CA PRO A 128 -11.33 -0.15 6.88
C PRO A 128 -10.33 -0.91 7.74
N ASN A 129 -10.44 -0.85 9.06
CA ASN A 129 -9.54 -1.58 9.96
C ASN A 129 -9.72 -3.10 9.86
N VAL A 130 -10.96 -3.58 9.75
CA VAL A 130 -11.24 -5.02 9.55
C VAL A 130 -10.63 -5.48 8.24
N VAL A 131 -10.88 -4.77 7.15
CA VAL A 131 -10.33 -5.11 5.83
C VAL A 131 -8.82 -5.10 5.85
N LEU A 132 -8.18 -3.99 6.30
CA LEU A 132 -6.72 -3.86 6.33
C LEU A 132 -6.04 -4.97 7.13
N ASN A 133 -6.53 -5.25 8.35
CA ASN A 133 -5.94 -6.30 9.17
C ASN A 133 -6.08 -7.69 8.51
N THR A 134 -7.22 -7.96 7.87
CA THR A 134 -7.47 -9.27 7.27
C THR A 134 -6.65 -9.50 6.01
N ILE A 135 -6.58 -8.51 5.10
CA ILE A 135 -5.76 -8.62 3.87
C ILE A 135 -4.26 -8.74 4.18
N VAL A 136 -3.78 -8.02 5.20
CA VAL A 136 -2.38 -8.13 5.64
C VAL A 136 -2.12 -9.49 6.31
N ALA A 137 -3.07 -9.98 7.13
CA ALA A 137 -2.98 -11.32 7.72
C ALA A 137 -2.92 -12.42 6.64
N GLU A 138 -3.68 -12.28 5.55
CA GLU A 138 -3.63 -13.19 4.41
C GLU A 138 -2.24 -13.19 3.75
N ALA A 139 -1.70 -12.00 3.44
CA ALA A 139 -0.37 -11.88 2.83
C ALA A 139 0.73 -12.48 3.72
N PHE A 140 0.65 -12.28 5.04
CA PHE A 140 1.58 -12.91 5.98
C PHE A 140 1.40 -14.41 6.07
N SER A 141 0.15 -14.91 6.11
CA SER A 141 -0.12 -16.37 6.12
C SER A 141 0.50 -17.04 4.89
N GLU A 142 0.33 -16.45 3.70
CA GLU A 142 0.92 -16.98 2.48
C GLU A 142 2.45 -16.92 2.47
N ALA A 143 3.04 -15.84 3.01
CA ALA A 143 4.48 -15.75 3.18
C ALA A 143 5.01 -16.83 4.14
N CYS A 144 4.34 -17.05 5.27
CA CYS A 144 4.68 -18.12 6.21
C CYS A 144 4.59 -19.49 5.55
N ASP A 145 3.52 -19.77 4.78
CA ASP A 145 3.34 -21.04 4.07
C ASP A 145 4.48 -21.36 3.11
N VAL A 146 5.11 -20.33 2.52
CA VAL A 146 6.29 -20.48 1.65
C VAL A 146 7.55 -20.70 2.48
N LEU A 147 7.77 -19.87 3.50
CA LEU A 147 9.01 -19.86 4.27
C LEU A 147 9.15 -21.09 5.17
N GLU A 148 8.04 -21.61 5.73
CA GLU A 148 8.05 -22.81 6.56
C GLU A 148 8.41 -24.09 5.78
N LYS A 149 8.22 -24.09 4.46
CA LYS A 149 8.51 -25.22 3.57
C LYS A 149 9.88 -25.13 2.88
N ALA A 150 10.60 -24.03 3.10
CA ALA A 150 11.85 -23.77 2.42
C ALA A 150 13.01 -24.56 3.02
N ASP A 151 13.80 -25.19 2.17
CA ASP A 151 15.04 -25.86 2.59
C ASP A 151 16.13 -24.87 3.02
N ASN A 152 16.18 -23.71 2.34
CA ASN A 152 17.06 -22.58 2.65
C ASN A 152 16.22 -21.34 2.96
N PHE A 153 16.08 -21.02 4.23
CA PHE A 153 15.23 -19.94 4.70
C PHE A 153 15.69 -18.56 4.20
N ASP A 154 16.99 -18.28 4.24
CA ASP A 154 17.51 -16.97 3.86
C ASP A 154 17.31 -16.70 2.36
N GLU A 155 17.57 -17.70 1.52
CA GLU A 155 17.32 -17.62 0.07
C GLU A 155 15.83 -17.43 -0.22
N ALA A 156 14.96 -18.19 0.44
CA ALA A 156 13.52 -18.13 0.26
C ALA A 156 12.95 -16.75 0.67
N VAL A 157 13.47 -16.12 1.71
CA VAL A 157 13.06 -14.75 2.10
C VAL A 157 13.44 -13.74 1.02
N HIS A 158 14.66 -13.79 0.49
CA HIS A 158 15.10 -12.90 -0.58
C HIS A 158 14.27 -13.08 -1.86
N ASP A 159 14.04 -14.32 -2.26
CA ASP A 159 13.22 -14.64 -3.43
C ASP A 159 11.77 -14.16 -3.27
N LEU A 160 11.21 -14.32 -2.06
CA LEU A 160 9.86 -13.87 -1.77
C LEU A 160 9.72 -12.35 -1.80
N ILE A 161 10.68 -11.62 -1.22
CA ILE A 161 10.73 -10.16 -1.27
C ILE A 161 10.79 -9.69 -2.73
N LYS A 162 11.71 -10.26 -3.52
CA LYS A 162 11.86 -9.93 -4.96
C LYS A 162 10.57 -10.22 -5.72
N LYS A 163 9.97 -11.39 -5.49
CA LYS A 163 8.72 -11.79 -6.14
C LYS A 163 7.61 -10.79 -5.85
N TYR A 164 7.35 -10.50 -4.58
CA TYR A 164 6.27 -9.60 -4.19
C TYR A 164 6.52 -8.16 -4.64
N ALA A 165 7.77 -7.69 -4.57
CA ALA A 165 8.15 -6.39 -5.10
C ALA A 165 7.84 -6.28 -6.60
N THR A 166 8.23 -7.30 -7.38
CA THR A 166 8.03 -7.32 -8.84
C THR A 166 6.55 -7.43 -9.23
N GLU A 167 5.80 -8.32 -8.57
CA GLU A 167 4.39 -8.58 -8.92
C GLU A 167 3.48 -7.40 -8.54
N HIS A 168 3.79 -6.68 -7.46
CA HIS A 168 2.93 -5.66 -6.87
C HIS A 168 3.46 -4.22 -6.98
N GLN A 169 4.54 -3.98 -7.75
CA GLN A 169 5.07 -2.62 -7.99
C GLN A 169 4.03 -1.68 -8.62
N ARG A 170 3.06 -2.22 -9.35
CA ARG A 170 2.05 -1.41 -10.06
C ARG A 170 1.24 -0.50 -9.14
N VAL A 171 1.07 -0.89 -7.87
CA VAL A 171 0.32 -0.10 -6.89
C VAL A 171 1.13 1.05 -6.32
N VAL A 172 2.47 1.04 -6.46
CA VAL A 172 3.36 2.08 -5.93
C VAL A 172 3.31 3.31 -6.81
N PHE A 173 2.99 4.47 -6.21
CA PHE A 173 2.96 5.75 -6.90
C PHE A 173 3.35 6.90 -5.97
N ASP A 174 4.46 7.54 -6.26
CA ASP A 174 5.02 8.64 -5.47
C ASP A 174 4.74 10.03 -6.08
N GLY A 175 3.93 10.09 -7.14
CA GLY A 175 3.60 11.31 -7.87
C GLY A 175 2.38 12.06 -7.33
N ASN A 176 1.91 13.03 -8.12
CA ASN A 176 0.73 13.84 -7.81
C ASN A 176 -0.57 13.09 -8.15
N GLY A 177 -1.27 12.58 -7.14
CA GLY A 177 -2.52 11.84 -7.28
C GLY A 177 -3.71 12.68 -7.80
N TYR A 178 -3.62 14.02 -7.83
CA TYR A 178 -4.67 14.89 -8.38
C TYR A 178 -4.59 15.07 -9.89
N SER A 179 -3.51 14.64 -10.54
CA SER A 179 -3.32 14.87 -11.97
C SER A 179 -4.17 13.91 -12.81
N ASP A 180 -4.70 14.42 -13.93
CA ASP A 180 -5.39 13.57 -14.92
C ASP A 180 -4.45 12.49 -15.49
N ALA A 181 -3.17 12.83 -15.64
CA ALA A 181 -2.13 11.88 -16.06
C ALA A 181 -2.01 10.67 -15.11
N TRP A 182 -2.33 10.83 -13.82
CA TRP A 182 -2.37 9.70 -12.90
C TRP A 182 -3.53 8.76 -13.20
N VAL A 183 -4.69 9.28 -13.56
CA VAL A 183 -5.86 8.45 -13.90
C VAL A 183 -5.55 7.57 -15.11
N GLU A 184 -4.94 8.16 -16.17
CA GLU A 184 -4.52 7.43 -17.36
C GLU A 184 -3.44 6.38 -17.06
N GLU A 185 -2.45 6.74 -16.24
CA GLU A 185 -1.38 5.83 -15.82
C GLU A 185 -1.91 4.68 -14.96
N ALA A 186 -2.83 4.94 -14.05
CA ALA A 186 -3.47 3.92 -13.22
C ALA A 186 -4.28 2.92 -14.06
N GLU A 187 -5.00 3.39 -15.06
CA GLU A 187 -5.70 2.54 -16.03
C GLU A 187 -4.71 1.66 -16.81
N ARG A 188 -3.61 2.24 -17.29
CA ARG A 188 -2.54 1.50 -17.97
C ARG A 188 -1.91 0.42 -17.10
N ARG A 189 -1.79 0.67 -15.79
CA ARG A 189 -1.30 -0.30 -14.78
C ARG A 189 -2.35 -1.34 -14.40
N GLY A 190 -3.61 -1.19 -14.84
CA GLY A 190 -4.71 -2.07 -14.46
C GLY A 190 -5.18 -1.87 -13.01
N LEU A 191 -4.99 -0.68 -12.45
CA LEU A 191 -5.51 -0.32 -11.13
C LEU A 191 -6.97 0.12 -11.25
N PRO A 192 -7.88 -0.40 -10.40
CA PRO A 192 -9.28 -0.04 -10.46
C PRO A 192 -9.53 1.40 -9.99
N ASN A 193 -10.37 2.14 -10.74
CA ASN A 193 -10.89 3.43 -10.33
C ASN A 193 -12.40 3.30 -10.05
N ILE A 194 -12.73 2.91 -8.82
CA ILE A 194 -14.11 2.61 -8.40
C ILE A 194 -14.72 3.89 -7.83
N ARG A 195 -15.51 4.59 -8.62
CA ARG A 195 -15.96 5.96 -8.32
C ARG A 195 -17.14 6.03 -7.37
N SER A 196 -17.99 4.99 -7.34
CA SER A 196 -19.21 5.00 -6.55
C SER A 196 -19.28 3.81 -5.60
N MET A 197 -20.05 3.99 -4.51
CA MET A 197 -20.39 2.92 -3.57
C MET A 197 -21.08 1.74 -4.28
N VAL A 198 -21.98 2.03 -5.23
CA VAL A 198 -22.70 0.99 -5.98
C VAL A 198 -21.75 0.10 -6.78
N GLU A 199 -20.69 0.69 -7.35
CA GLU A 199 -19.64 -0.07 -8.06
C GLU A 199 -18.71 -0.82 -7.08
N ALA A 200 -18.56 -0.35 -5.86
CA ALA A 200 -17.66 -0.93 -4.86
C ALA A 200 -18.27 -2.13 -4.11
N ILE A 201 -19.57 -2.10 -3.80
CA ILE A 201 -20.28 -3.14 -3.03
C ILE A 201 -20.02 -4.56 -3.54
N PRO A 202 -20.02 -4.86 -4.86
CA PRO A 202 -19.75 -6.20 -5.36
C PRO A 202 -18.40 -6.79 -4.92
N ALA A 203 -17.44 -5.97 -4.50
CA ALA A 203 -16.15 -6.46 -3.99
C ALA A 203 -16.31 -7.33 -2.73
N LEU A 204 -17.32 -7.08 -1.90
CA LEU A 204 -17.63 -7.87 -0.70
C LEU A 204 -17.99 -9.33 -1.00
N THR A 205 -18.65 -9.58 -2.13
CA THR A 205 -19.21 -10.89 -2.47
C THR A 205 -18.41 -11.61 -3.55
N THR A 206 -17.20 -11.14 -3.86
CA THR A 206 -16.28 -11.89 -4.71
C THR A 206 -15.79 -13.16 -4.01
N ASP A 207 -15.53 -14.22 -4.76
CA ASP A 207 -14.97 -15.45 -4.19
C ASP A 207 -13.66 -15.18 -3.43
N LYS A 208 -12.86 -14.25 -3.93
CA LYS A 208 -11.62 -13.79 -3.28
C LYS A 208 -11.89 -13.25 -1.87
N ALA A 209 -12.84 -12.34 -1.72
CA ALA A 209 -13.18 -11.73 -0.44
C ALA A 209 -13.84 -12.76 0.51
N ILE A 210 -14.79 -13.56 0.02
CA ILE A 210 -15.47 -14.60 0.80
C ILE A 210 -14.44 -15.58 1.36
N ASN A 211 -13.60 -16.16 0.52
CA ASN A 211 -12.60 -17.15 0.93
C ASN A 211 -11.63 -16.58 1.98
N MET A 212 -11.18 -15.33 1.80
CA MET A 212 -10.31 -14.66 2.76
C MET A 212 -11.01 -14.47 4.11
N PHE A 213 -12.20 -13.88 4.14
CA PHE A 213 -12.90 -13.63 5.39
C PHE A 213 -13.30 -14.91 6.13
N GLU A 214 -13.70 -15.97 5.42
CA GLU A 214 -14.00 -17.28 6.01
C GLU A 214 -12.72 -17.97 6.53
N LYS A 215 -11.59 -17.90 5.79
CA LYS A 215 -10.29 -18.43 6.23
C LYS A 215 -9.90 -17.86 7.60
N PHE A 216 -10.05 -16.57 7.79
CA PHE A 216 -9.69 -15.90 9.04
C PHE A 216 -10.85 -15.79 10.05
N LYS A 217 -12.02 -16.39 9.76
CA LYS A 217 -13.21 -16.42 10.64
C LYS A 217 -13.68 -15.02 11.04
N VAL A 218 -13.58 -14.06 10.11
CA VAL A 218 -14.01 -12.67 10.31
C VAL A 218 -15.48 -12.52 9.92
N PHE A 219 -15.86 -13.01 8.73
CA PHE A 219 -17.23 -13.05 8.24
C PHE A 219 -17.48 -14.36 7.51
N THR A 220 -18.72 -14.83 7.59
CA THR A 220 -19.25 -15.90 6.74
C THR A 220 -19.77 -15.32 5.42
N LYS A 221 -19.92 -16.16 4.41
CA LYS A 221 -20.53 -15.77 3.13
C LYS A 221 -21.89 -15.12 3.32
N ALA A 222 -22.76 -15.70 4.16
CA ALA A 222 -24.12 -15.17 4.43
C ALA A 222 -24.08 -13.77 5.07
N GLU A 223 -23.09 -13.48 5.94
CA GLU A 223 -22.92 -12.16 6.52
C GLU A 223 -22.44 -11.14 5.49
N LEU A 224 -21.56 -11.53 4.57
CA LEU A 224 -21.09 -10.67 3.48
C LEU A 224 -22.23 -10.35 2.51
N GLU A 225 -22.99 -11.36 2.08
CA GLU A 225 -24.17 -11.19 1.21
C GLU A 225 -25.26 -10.31 1.85
N SER A 226 -25.41 -10.35 3.18
CA SER A 226 -26.34 -9.50 3.90
C SER A 226 -25.88 -8.05 4.05
N ARG A 227 -24.58 -7.77 3.88
CA ARG A 227 -24.00 -6.42 3.94
C ARG A 227 -23.92 -5.74 2.58
N ALA A 228 -23.84 -6.52 1.51
CA ALA A 228 -23.86 -6.06 0.13
C ALA A 228 -25.29 -5.70 -0.32
#